data_c22c0a8feb73c52c96152947ab4a37c4
#
_entry.id   c22c0a8feb73c52c96152947ab4a37c4
#
_cell.length_a   1.000
_cell.length_b   1.000
_cell.length_c   1.000
_cell.angle_alpha   90.00
_cell.angle_beta   90.00
_cell.angle_gamma   90.00
#
_symmetry.space_group_name_H-M   'P 1'
#
loop_
_entity.id
_entity.type
_entity.pdbx_description
1 polymer ?
#
loop_
_entity_poly.entity_id
_entity_poly.type
_entity_poly.pdbx_seq_one_letter_code
_entity_poly.pdbx_strand_id
1 'polypeptide(L)'
;MSDSLVIGIRPAPADTAELRRILRDYAPLCHRLAASHEVDRERARDLAQEILVAVWRAWPAFRAQCSERTYVARIAQYRIATHVSRALREPPRAQLSEDLVCFGPTPEDLAIRQDEHARLTEVIRGLPISLREVAVLLLEGFSVAEIAETLGITANAVAIRGTRARELLRFSLESADER
;
A
#
# COMPACT_ATOMS: atom_id res chain seq x y z
N MET A 1 10.79 35.86 -28.66
CA MET A 1 10.29 36.58 -27.49
C MET A 1 8.96 35.93 -27.13
N SER A 2 8.96 34.97 -26.26
CA SER A 2 7.72 34.43 -25.67
C SER A 2 8.12 33.74 -24.38
N ASP A 3 7.84 34.46 -23.34
CA ASP A 3 8.13 34.12 -21.95
C ASP A 3 7.09 33.08 -21.49
N SER A 4 7.53 31.85 -21.30
CA SER A 4 6.69 30.79 -20.75
C SER A 4 6.60 30.97 -19.25
N LEU A 5 5.52 31.60 -18.82
CA LEU A 5 5.13 31.69 -17.41
C LEU A 5 4.88 30.26 -16.87
N VAL A 6 5.88 29.70 -16.25
CA VAL A 6 5.68 28.57 -15.33
C VAL A 6 5.00 29.13 -14.09
N ILE A 7 3.67 29.07 -14.07
CA ILE A 7 2.89 29.37 -12.88
C ILE A 7 3.16 28.24 -11.88
N GLY A 8 4.17 28.46 -11.04
CA GLY A 8 4.40 27.68 -9.83
C GLY A 8 3.21 27.87 -8.88
N ILE A 9 2.23 26.97 -8.95
CA ILE A 9 1.19 26.87 -7.93
C ILE A 9 1.89 26.42 -6.66
N ARG A 10 2.32 27.38 -5.83
CA ARG A 10 2.66 27.11 -4.44
C ARG A 10 1.35 26.68 -3.75
N PRO A 11 1.23 25.44 -3.28
CA PRO A 11 0.10 25.07 -2.45
C PRO A 11 0.09 26.00 -1.25
N ALA A 12 -1.09 26.50 -0.88
CA ALA A 12 -1.27 27.21 0.38
C ALA A 12 -0.63 26.38 1.50
N PRO A 13 0.00 27.00 2.51
CA PRO A 13 0.59 26.25 3.61
C PRO A 13 -0.52 25.49 4.31
N ALA A 14 -0.68 24.23 3.98
CA ALA A 14 -1.40 23.31 4.85
C ALA A 14 -0.74 23.43 6.22
N ASP A 15 -1.54 23.52 7.27
CA ASP A 15 -1.01 23.61 8.63
C ASP A 15 0.05 22.52 8.80
N THR A 16 1.28 22.93 9.02
CA THR A 16 2.42 22.01 9.11
C THR A 16 2.19 20.96 10.20
N ALA A 17 1.40 21.29 11.23
CA ALA A 17 1.03 20.38 12.30
C ALA A 17 0.02 19.33 11.81
N GLU A 18 -0.99 19.73 11.06
CA GLU A 18 -1.96 18.81 10.44
C GLU A 18 -1.26 17.83 9.48
N LEU A 19 -0.43 18.34 8.63
CA LEU A 19 0.31 17.52 7.66
C LEU A 19 1.24 16.50 8.35
N ARG A 20 1.94 16.90 9.41
CA ARG A 20 2.75 15.99 10.23
C ARG A 20 1.89 14.93 10.90
N ARG A 21 0.70 15.29 11.39
CA ARG A 21 -0.27 14.34 11.95
C ARG A 21 -0.64 13.30 10.90
N ILE A 22 -1.09 13.72 9.73
CA ILE A 22 -1.51 12.83 8.65
C ILE A 22 -0.38 11.87 8.24
N LEU A 23 0.81 12.39 8.01
CA LEU A 23 1.94 11.54 7.62
C LEU A 23 2.28 10.52 8.71
N ARG A 24 2.27 10.91 9.99
CA ARG A 24 2.52 10.01 11.10
C ARG A 24 1.42 8.96 11.25
N ASP A 25 0.15 9.37 11.21
CA ASP A 25 -1.00 8.51 11.50
C ASP A 25 -1.22 7.47 10.36
N TYR A 26 -0.88 7.84 9.12
CA TYR A 26 -1.05 6.97 7.95
C TYR A 26 0.23 6.32 7.43
N ALA A 27 1.41 6.63 7.98
CA ALA A 27 2.65 5.96 7.59
C ALA A 27 2.57 4.43 7.73
N PRO A 28 2.03 3.85 8.83
CA PRO A 28 1.92 2.40 8.94
C PRO A 28 1.07 1.77 7.83
N LEU A 29 -0.04 2.41 7.44
CA LEU A 29 -0.87 1.98 6.32
C LEU A 29 -0.08 1.99 5.01
N CYS A 30 0.63 3.09 4.72
CA CYS A 30 1.42 3.23 3.50
C CYS A 30 2.51 2.15 3.41
N HIS A 31 3.19 1.85 4.53
CA HIS A 31 4.20 0.79 4.60
C HIS A 31 3.61 -0.61 4.33
N ARG A 32 2.45 -0.94 4.91
CA ARG A 32 1.80 -2.23 4.69
C ARG A 32 1.29 -2.38 3.25
N LEU A 33 0.72 -1.32 2.68
CA LEU A 33 0.32 -1.31 1.27
C LEU A 33 1.53 -1.50 0.34
N ALA A 34 2.64 -0.82 0.57
CA ALA A 34 3.86 -0.99 -0.20
C ALA A 34 4.42 -2.41 -0.08
N ALA A 35 4.52 -2.93 1.15
CA ALA A 35 5.04 -4.27 1.44
C ALA A 35 4.20 -5.40 0.81
N SER A 36 2.91 -5.20 0.61
CA SER A 36 2.05 -6.20 -0.05
C SER A 36 2.28 -6.28 -1.57
N HIS A 37 2.96 -5.31 -2.17
CA HIS A 37 3.21 -5.24 -3.62
C HIS A 37 4.69 -5.38 -4.00
N GLU A 38 5.60 -5.21 -3.05
CA GLU A 38 7.05 -5.30 -3.30
C GLU A 38 7.66 -6.37 -2.38
N VAL A 39 8.45 -7.26 -2.97
CA VAL A 39 9.11 -8.36 -2.25
C VAL A 39 10.36 -7.87 -1.54
N ASP A 40 11.13 -7.05 -2.23
CA ASP A 40 12.35 -6.47 -1.69
C ASP A 40 12.03 -5.43 -0.60
N ARG A 41 12.61 -5.61 0.58
CA ARG A 41 12.34 -4.74 1.75
C ARG A 41 12.78 -3.30 1.54
N GLU A 42 13.89 -3.07 0.85
CA GLU A 42 14.39 -1.72 0.57
C GLU A 42 13.48 -1.03 -0.43
N ARG A 43 13.13 -1.71 -1.52
CA ARG A 43 12.18 -1.20 -2.51
C ARG A 43 10.79 -0.96 -1.91
N ALA A 44 10.33 -1.82 -1.00
CA ALA A 44 9.08 -1.60 -0.27
C ALA A 44 9.13 -0.34 0.59
N ARG A 45 10.27 -0.06 1.24
CA ARG A 45 10.49 1.19 1.99
C ARG A 45 10.52 2.41 1.06
N ASP A 46 11.22 2.31 -0.06
CA ASP A 46 11.29 3.38 -1.05
C ASP A 46 9.90 3.69 -1.61
N LEU A 47 9.13 2.66 -1.96
CA LEU A 47 7.75 2.81 -2.41
C LEU A 47 6.87 3.46 -1.32
N ALA A 48 7.01 3.05 -0.06
CA ALA A 48 6.29 3.67 1.04
C ALA A 48 6.64 5.15 1.21
N GLN A 49 7.92 5.51 1.07
CA GLN A 49 8.36 6.92 1.08
C GLN A 49 7.81 7.70 -0.11
N GLU A 50 7.82 7.13 -1.32
CA GLU A 50 7.19 7.74 -2.49
C GLU A 50 5.70 8.00 -2.28
N ILE A 51 4.99 7.06 -1.65
CA ILE A 51 3.58 7.22 -1.28
C ILE A 51 3.41 8.37 -0.29
N LEU A 52 4.21 8.42 0.78
CA LEU A 52 4.14 9.48 1.79
C LEU A 52 4.44 10.86 1.19
N VAL A 53 5.42 10.96 0.30
CA VAL A 53 5.71 12.20 -0.44
C VAL A 53 4.55 12.58 -1.34
N ALA A 54 3.88 11.62 -1.97
CA ALA A 54 2.70 11.89 -2.79
C ALA A 54 1.52 12.37 -1.94
N VAL A 55 1.28 11.77 -0.78
CA VAL A 55 0.28 12.22 0.20
C VAL A 55 0.59 13.65 0.65
N TRP A 56 1.85 13.93 1.03
CA TRP A 56 2.29 15.28 1.41
C TRP A 56 1.99 16.33 0.33
N ARG A 57 2.25 16.01 -0.93
CA ARG A 57 2.01 16.92 -2.07
C ARG A 57 0.53 17.09 -2.37
N ALA A 58 -0.27 16.04 -2.23
CA ALA A 58 -1.68 16.04 -2.58
C ALA A 58 -2.57 16.60 -1.45
N TRP A 59 -2.11 16.54 -0.19
CA TRP A 59 -2.91 16.92 0.98
C TRP A 59 -3.53 18.31 0.91
N PRO A 60 -2.85 19.36 0.43
CA PRO A 60 -3.46 20.71 0.30
C PRO A 60 -4.70 20.75 -0.62
N ALA A 61 -4.88 19.76 -1.47
CA ALA A 61 -6.05 19.63 -2.34
C ALA A 61 -7.19 18.78 -1.72
N PHE A 62 -6.99 18.19 -0.55
CA PHE A 62 -8.02 17.45 0.16
C PHE A 62 -9.21 18.36 0.53
N ARG A 63 -10.43 17.94 0.20
CA ARG A 63 -11.68 18.72 0.39
C ARG A 63 -12.71 17.97 1.25
N ALA A 64 -12.28 16.96 2.02
CA ALA A 64 -13.16 16.14 2.87
C ALA A 64 -14.34 15.51 2.12
N GLN A 65 -14.21 15.23 0.83
CA GLN A 65 -15.22 14.53 0.03
C GLN A 65 -15.28 13.03 0.33
N CYS A 66 -14.25 12.50 0.98
CA CYS A 66 -14.17 11.14 1.50
C CYS A 66 -13.41 11.17 2.84
N SER A 67 -13.28 10.02 3.50
CA SER A 67 -12.44 9.95 4.71
C SER A 67 -10.97 10.24 4.37
N GLU A 68 -10.21 10.80 5.34
CA GLU A 68 -8.76 11.00 5.21
C GLU A 68 -8.08 9.69 4.80
N ARG A 69 -8.49 8.59 5.42
CA ARG A 69 -7.97 7.25 5.17
C ARG A 69 -8.21 6.80 3.72
N THR A 70 -9.42 6.99 3.19
CA THR A 70 -9.76 6.68 1.80
C THR A 70 -8.96 7.55 0.83
N TYR A 71 -8.76 8.83 1.15
CA TYR A 71 -7.95 9.74 0.33
C TYR A 71 -6.49 9.28 0.26
N VAL A 72 -5.90 8.95 1.42
CA VAL A 72 -4.52 8.42 1.49
C VAL A 72 -4.39 7.10 0.74
N ALA A 73 -5.34 6.17 0.93
CA ALA A 73 -5.34 4.88 0.24
C ALA A 73 -5.43 5.05 -1.28
N ARG A 74 -6.22 5.98 -1.78
CA ARG A 74 -6.33 6.28 -3.23
C ARG A 74 -4.99 6.75 -3.80
N ILE A 75 -4.29 7.64 -3.10
CA ILE A 75 -2.96 8.11 -3.50
C ILE A 75 -1.96 6.94 -3.49
N ALA A 76 -2.01 6.11 -2.44
CA ALA A 76 -1.15 4.93 -2.32
C ALA A 76 -1.38 3.96 -3.49
N GLN A 77 -2.62 3.61 -3.80
CA GLN A 77 -2.95 2.70 -4.91
C GLN A 77 -2.50 3.25 -6.26
N TYR A 78 -2.65 4.54 -6.50
CA TYR A 78 -2.14 5.15 -7.73
C TYR A 78 -0.61 5.02 -7.85
N ARG A 79 0.13 5.21 -6.75
CA ARG A 79 1.59 5.06 -6.74
C ARG A 79 2.01 3.61 -6.92
N ILE A 80 1.34 2.68 -6.26
CA ILE A 80 1.56 1.24 -6.40
C ILE A 80 1.32 0.80 -7.85
N ALA A 81 0.22 1.21 -8.47
CA ALA A 81 -0.07 0.89 -9.87
C ALA A 81 1.02 1.42 -10.83
N THR A 82 1.54 2.62 -10.56
CA THR A 82 2.65 3.21 -11.32
C THR A 82 3.94 2.41 -11.12
N HIS A 83 4.26 2.02 -9.88
CA HIS A 83 5.42 1.22 -9.53
C HIS A 83 5.37 -0.16 -10.21
N VAL A 84 4.26 -0.87 -10.11
CA VAL A 84 4.04 -2.18 -10.76
C VAL A 84 4.15 -2.07 -12.28
N SER A 85 3.54 -1.04 -12.87
CA SER A 85 3.61 -0.82 -14.32
C SER A 85 5.04 -0.53 -14.79
N ARG A 86 5.85 0.11 -13.98
CA ARG A 86 7.26 0.36 -14.25
C ARG A 86 8.08 -0.93 -14.14
N ALA A 87 7.87 -1.70 -13.08
CA ALA A 87 8.56 -2.98 -12.86
C ALA A 87 8.29 -3.99 -14.01
N LEU A 88 7.09 -3.99 -14.57
CA LEU A 88 6.74 -4.83 -15.73
C LEU A 88 7.45 -4.42 -17.04
N ARG A 89 7.98 -3.20 -17.12
CA ARG A 89 8.72 -2.68 -18.30
C ARG A 89 10.22 -2.79 -18.15
N GLU A 90 10.74 -2.97 -16.93
CA GLU A 90 12.17 -3.18 -16.66
C GLU A 90 12.51 -4.67 -16.79
N PRO A 91 13.64 -5.04 -17.46
CA PRO A 91 14.08 -6.43 -17.48
C PRO A 91 14.40 -6.92 -16.07
N PRO A 92 14.19 -8.23 -15.77
CA PRO A 92 14.38 -8.78 -14.45
C PRO A 92 15.84 -8.59 -13.99
N ARG A 93 16.04 -7.78 -12.95
CA ARG A 93 17.32 -7.68 -12.26
C ARG A 93 17.42 -8.79 -11.22
N ALA A 94 18.54 -9.50 -11.22
CA ALA A 94 18.86 -10.49 -10.19
C ALA A 94 18.85 -9.82 -8.80
N GLN A 95 18.03 -10.33 -7.91
CA GLN A 95 17.93 -9.84 -6.54
C GLN A 95 18.97 -10.54 -5.68
N LEU A 96 19.90 -9.76 -5.09
CA LEU A 96 20.70 -10.18 -3.95
C LEU A 96 19.92 -9.81 -2.68
N SER A 97 19.50 -10.84 -1.94
CA SER A 97 18.83 -10.68 -0.66
C SER A 97 19.87 -10.53 0.43
N GLU A 98 19.96 -9.37 1.07
CA GLU A 98 20.70 -9.18 2.32
C GLU A 98 19.71 -9.00 3.47
N ASP A 99 19.78 -9.93 4.46
CA ASP A 99 18.98 -9.91 5.68
C ASP A 99 19.47 -8.84 6.64
N LEU A 100 18.67 -7.81 6.88
CA LEU A 100 18.90 -6.81 7.92
C LEU A 100 17.85 -6.90 9.01
N VAL A 101 18.30 -7.19 10.23
CA VAL A 101 17.52 -7.31 11.45
C VAL A 101 17.06 -5.95 11.95
N CYS A 102 15.75 -5.78 12.20
CA CYS A 102 15.19 -4.58 12.86
C CYS A 102 14.78 -4.91 14.29
N PHE A 103 15.18 -4.05 15.22
CA PHE A 103 14.88 -4.13 16.64
C PHE A 103 13.46 -3.64 16.99
N GLY A 104 12.74 -4.40 17.80
CA GLY A 104 11.43 -4.07 18.39
C GLY A 104 11.12 -5.03 19.56
N PRO A 105 10.04 -4.86 20.34
CA PRO A 105 9.87 -5.43 21.69
C PRO A 105 9.92 -6.96 21.76
N THR A 106 10.32 -7.51 22.88
CA THR A 106 10.69 -8.89 23.27
C THR A 106 10.74 -10.02 22.22
N PRO A 107 11.87 -10.80 22.19
CA PRO A 107 12.25 -11.61 21.02
C PRO A 107 11.29 -12.74 20.64
N GLU A 108 10.59 -13.38 21.58
CA GLU A 108 9.81 -14.60 21.29
C GLU A 108 8.39 -14.32 20.78
N ASP A 109 7.63 -13.44 21.41
CA ASP A 109 6.26 -13.08 20.95
C ASP A 109 6.26 -12.28 19.65
N LEU A 110 7.36 -11.55 19.41
CA LEU A 110 7.54 -10.80 18.18
C LEU A 110 8.03 -11.66 17.02
N ALA A 111 8.89 -12.64 17.29
CA ALA A 111 9.34 -13.58 16.27
C ALA A 111 8.15 -14.36 15.69
N ILE A 112 7.26 -14.87 16.51
CA ILE A 112 6.06 -15.61 16.09
C ILE A 112 5.11 -14.67 15.29
N ARG A 113 4.84 -13.47 15.81
CA ARG A 113 3.97 -12.50 15.11
C ARG A 113 4.60 -11.94 13.85
N GLN A 114 5.91 -11.77 13.82
CA GLN A 114 6.64 -11.34 12.62
C GLN A 114 6.65 -12.43 11.56
N ASP A 115 6.78 -13.69 11.96
CA ASP A 115 6.76 -14.83 11.06
C ASP A 115 5.35 -15.03 10.45
N GLU A 116 4.29 -14.97 11.27
CA GLU A 116 2.90 -15.01 10.80
C GLU A 116 2.57 -13.84 9.86
N HIS A 117 3.02 -12.62 10.19
CA HIS A 117 2.83 -11.45 9.32
C HIS A 117 3.62 -11.55 8.02
N ALA A 118 4.86 -12.02 8.07
CA ALA A 118 5.69 -12.24 6.90
C ALA A 118 5.06 -13.30 5.99
N ARG A 119 4.61 -14.41 6.56
CA ARG A 119 3.94 -15.52 5.87
C ARG A 119 2.63 -15.05 5.21
N LEU A 120 1.79 -14.32 5.94
CA LEU A 120 0.56 -13.74 5.38
C LEU A 120 0.86 -12.77 4.23
N THR A 121 1.87 -11.92 4.39
CA THR A 121 2.29 -10.97 3.35
C THR A 121 2.76 -11.69 2.09
N GLU A 122 3.50 -12.79 2.24
CA GLU A 122 3.96 -13.62 1.12
C GLU A 122 2.80 -14.27 0.38
N VAL A 123 1.85 -14.86 1.10
CA VAL A 123 0.64 -15.44 0.48
C VAL A 123 -0.19 -14.37 -0.24
N ILE A 124 -0.33 -13.18 0.34
CA ILE A 124 -0.99 -12.05 -0.29
C ILE A 124 -0.27 -11.63 -1.59
N ARG A 125 1.06 -11.60 -1.60
CA ARG A 125 1.84 -11.30 -2.81
C ARG A 125 1.64 -12.32 -3.94
N GLY A 126 1.32 -13.56 -3.60
CA GLY A 126 0.98 -14.61 -4.55
C GLY A 126 -0.36 -14.41 -5.27
N LEU A 127 -1.26 -13.55 -4.75
CA LEU A 127 -2.52 -13.28 -5.38
C LEU A 127 -2.36 -12.48 -6.69
N PRO A 128 -3.22 -12.69 -7.69
CA PRO A 128 -3.36 -11.76 -8.83
C PRO A 128 -3.56 -10.32 -8.35
N ILE A 129 -2.94 -9.35 -9.01
CA ILE A 129 -2.92 -7.93 -8.58
C ILE A 129 -4.32 -7.42 -8.23
N SER A 130 -5.32 -7.68 -9.06
CA SER A 130 -6.69 -7.21 -8.85
C SER A 130 -7.39 -7.82 -7.63
N LEU A 131 -6.98 -9.00 -7.18
CA LEU A 131 -7.46 -9.62 -5.94
C LEU A 131 -6.64 -9.14 -4.74
N ARG A 132 -5.34 -8.97 -4.93
CA ARG A 132 -4.41 -8.47 -3.90
C ARG A 132 -4.80 -7.08 -3.40
N GLU A 133 -5.07 -6.14 -4.30
CA GLU A 133 -5.51 -4.79 -3.96
C GLU A 133 -6.76 -4.82 -3.06
N VAL A 134 -7.76 -5.62 -3.41
CA VAL A 134 -8.97 -5.76 -2.61
C VAL A 134 -8.69 -6.46 -1.28
N ALA A 135 -7.91 -7.54 -1.28
CA ALA A 135 -7.58 -8.30 -0.07
C ALA A 135 -6.86 -7.44 0.96
N VAL A 136 -5.85 -6.69 0.54
CA VAL A 136 -5.08 -5.81 1.45
C VAL A 136 -5.96 -4.73 2.06
N LEU A 137 -6.81 -4.07 1.27
CA LEU A 137 -7.72 -3.04 1.78
C LEU A 137 -8.77 -3.63 2.73
N LEU A 138 -9.28 -4.84 2.49
CA LEU A 138 -10.15 -5.56 3.43
C LEU A 138 -9.44 -5.86 4.75
N LEU A 139 -8.20 -6.36 4.70
CA LEU A 139 -7.38 -6.62 5.89
C LEU A 139 -7.06 -5.36 6.68
N GLU A 140 -6.91 -4.24 5.99
CA GLU A 140 -6.77 -2.92 6.60
C GLU A 140 -8.11 -2.40 7.18
N GLY A 141 -9.22 -3.13 7.05
CA GLY A 141 -10.51 -2.78 7.62
C GLY A 141 -11.26 -1.69 6.83
N PHE A 142 -11.00 -1.55 5.53
CA PHE A 142 -11.84 -0.71 4.67
C PHE A 142 -13.17 -1.42 4.38
N SER A 143 -14.25 -0.67 4.36
CA SER A 143 -15.56 -1.13 3.91
C SER A 143 -15.58 -1.38 2.40
N VAL A 144 -16.53 -2.18 1.94
CA VAL A 144 -16.73 -2.43 0.49
C VAL A 144 -16.93 -1.12 -0.29
N ALA A 145 -17.63 -0.15 0.30
CA ALA A 145 -17.86 1.15 -0.33
C ALA A 145 -16.57 1.97 -0.46
N GLU A 146 -15.76 2.02 0.59
CA GLU A 146 -14.47 2.72 0.58
C GLU A 146 -13.47 2.07 -0.39
N ILE A 147 -13.46 0.73 -0.49
CA ILE A 147 -12.62 0.00 -1.46
C ILE A 147 -13.07 0.30 -2.88
N ALA A 148 -14.38 0.27 -3.14
CA ALA A 148 -14.95 0.60 -4.44
C ALA A 148 -14.55 2.02 -4.88
N GLU A 149 -14.63 2.97 -3.96
CA GLU A 149 -14.21 4.35 -4.17
C GLU A 149 -12.70 4.48 -4.38
N THR A 150 -11.90 3.77 -3.56
CA THR A 150 -10.42 3.80 -3.63
C THR A 150 -9.90 3.25 -4.96
N LEU A 151 -10.46 2.12 -5.42
CA LEU A 151 -10.01 1.42 -6.62
C LEU A 151 -10.76 1.84 -7.90
N GLY A 152 -11.80 2.68 -7.80
CA GLY A 152 -12.61 3.10 -8.93
C GLY A 152 -13.38 1.95 -9.58
N ILE A 153 -13.86 0.97 -8.80
CA ILE A 153 -14.62 -0.19 -9.24
C ILE A 153 -15.98 -0.27 -8.55
N THR A 154 -16.87 -1.13 -9.03
CA THR A 154 -18.19 -1.29 -8.40
C THR A 154 -18.10 -2.08 -7.09
N ALA A 155 -19.03 -1.83 -6.15
CA ALA A 155 -19.13 -2.59 -4.90
C ALA A 155 -19.32 -4.10 -5.16
N ASN A 156 -20.06 -4.47 -6.21
CA ASN A 156 -20.20 -5.87 -6.63
C ASN A 156 -18.86 -6.49 -7.06
N ALA A 157 -18.03 -5.74 -7.81
CA ALA A 157 -16.70 -6.20 -8.18
C ALA A 157 -15.79 -6.39 -6.96
N VAL A 158 -15.88 -5.51 -5.94
CA VAL A 158 -15.18 -5.66 -4.66
C VAL A 158 -15.63 -6.95 -3.96
N ALA A 159 -16.94 -7.20 -3.85
CA ALA A 159 -17.47 -8.39 -3.19
C ALA A 159 -16.98 -9.69 -3.88
N ILE A 160 -17.07 -9.76 -5.20
CA ILE A 160 -16.61 -10.92 -5.98
C ILE A 160 -15.10 -11.14 -5.80
N ARG A 161 -14.29 -10.08 -5.96
CA ARG A 161 -12.84 -10.16 -5.79
C ARG A 161 -12.46 -10.53 -4.37
N GLY A 162 -13.14 -9.97 -3.37
CA GLY A 162 -12.91 -10.27 -1.96
C GLY A 162 -13.22 -11.73 -1.60
N THR A 163 -14.29 -12.32 -2.18
CA THR A 163 -14.61 -13.74 -2.00
C THR A 163 -13.53 -14.63 -2.62
N ARG A 164 -13.15 -14.36 -3.87
CA ARG A 164 -12.09 -15.12 -4.56
C ARG A 164 -10.73 -15.00 -3.86
N ALA A 165 -10.41 -13.81 -3.37
CA ALA A 165 -9.17 -13.61 -2.62
C ALA A 165 -9.15 -14.46 -1.34
N ARG A 166 -10.25 -14.49 -0.57
CA ARG A 166 -10.35 -15.32 0.65
C ARG A 166 -10.24 -16.81 0.36
N GLU A 167 -10.83 -17.30 -0.71
CA GLU A 167 -10.72 -18.70 -1.14
C GLU A 167 -9.27 -19.08 -1.45
N LEU A 168 -8.57 -18.27 -2.23
CA LEU A 168 -7.17 -18.50 -2.57
C LEU A 168 -6.25 -18.41 -1.34
N LEU A 169 -6.47 -17.43 -0.47
CA LEU A 169 -5.68 -17.28 0.77
C LEU A 169 -5.87 -18.48 1.69
N ARG A 170 -7.11 -18.98 1.87
CA ARG A 170 -7.39 -20.15 2.67
C ARG A 170 -6.65 -21.37 2.12
N PHE A 171 -6.78 -21.65 0.83
CA PHE A 171 -6.11 -22.77 0.17
C PHE A 171 -4.58 -22.70 0.33
N SER A 172 -3.99 -21.52 0.17
CA SER A 172 -2.54 -21.34 0.28
C SER A 172 -2.04 -21.51 1.73
N LEU A 173 -2.83 -21.09 2.73
CA LEU A 173 -2.47 -21.25 4.15
C LEU A 173 -2.60 -22.73 4.58
N GLU A 174 -3.67 -23.41 4.21
CA GLU A 174 -3.88 -24.84 4.49
C GLU A 174 -2.75 -25.70 3.88
N SER A 175 -2.40 -25.44 2.61
CA SER A 175 -1.30 -26.14 1.92
C SER A 175 0.09 -25.87 2.51
N ALA A 176 0.26 -24.79 3.26
CA ALA A 176 1.52 -24.44 3.91
C ALA A 176 1.64 -25.10 5.31
N ASP A 177 0.53 -25.40 6.00
CA ASP A 177 0.52 -26.07 7.29
C ASP A 177 0.72 -27.60 7.16
N GLU A 178 0.51 -28.16 5.96
CA GLU A 178 0.73 -29.60 5.68
C GLU A 178 2.19 -29.94 5.31
N ARG A 179 3.11 -28.97 5.26
CA ARG A 179 4.54 -29.15 4.90
C ARG A 179 5.47 -28.93 6.07
#